data_0879c06b8340252dbb9eabcec42bb103
#
_entry.id   0879c06b8340252dbb9eabcec42bb103
#
_cell.length_a   1.000
_cell.length_b   1.000
_cell.length_c   1.000
_cell.angle_alpha   90.00
_cell.angle_beta   90.00
_cell.angle_gamma   90.00
#
_symmetry.space_group_name_H-M   'P 1'
#
loop_
_entity.id
_entity.type
_entity.pdbx_description
1 polymer ?
#
loop_
_entity_poly.entity_id
_entity_poly.type
_entity_poly.pdbx_seq_one_letter_code
_entity_poly.pdbx_strand_id
1 'polypeptide(L)'
;MTPETEDTVEKRRLQERLSLGLKFLGGLYTNLFFPYMSLGNIIRTAPSWSEVKFLEYVERRLPAITDPEERSVVAKYLFLNSSLPGSGEHCLSRFLTPYAFGKSPTEFRAPRLRIQHVSFLYGERDWMDVNGALRVQARCEDKSSGDRPSASVYQVVDAGHLLMVDNWQGFNNAMVLAAGLPLENQKGPIPRKLSPELPPNVLANELDTMGVRPVQSQAIAA
;
A
#
# COMPACT_ATOMS: atom_id res chain seq x y z
N MET A 1 11.59 -27.41 -3.59
CA MET A 1 11.71 -26.60 -2.36
C MET A 1 11.89 -25.17 -2.81
N THR A 2 10.87 -24.36 -2.67
CA THR A 2 10.93 -22.93 -2.98
C THR A 2 11.81 -22.24 -1.96
N PRO A 3 12.73 -21.36 -2.37
CA PRO A 3 13.50 -20.57 -1.43
C PRO A 3 12.54 -19.69 -0.62
N GLU A 4 12.60 -19.80 0.70
CA GLU A 4 11.85 -18.90 1.58
C GLU A 4 12.38 -17.47 1.35
N THR A 5 11.50 -16.57 0.96
CA THR A 5 11.86 -15.15 0.91
C THR A 5 12.11 -14.65 2.34
N GLU A 6 13.03 -13.71 2.50
CA GLU A 6 13.39 -13.12 3.80
C GLU A 6 12.16 -12.64 4.58
N ASP A 7 11.18 -12.10 3.88
CA ASP A 7 9.87 -11.66 4.38
C ASP A 7 9.02 -12.81 4.95
N THR A 8 9.09 -14.00 4.36
CA THR A 8 8.37 -15.20 4.85
C THR A 8 9.01 -15.75 6.12
N VAL A 9 10.34 -15.69 6.21
CA VAL A 9 11.11 -16.11 7.39
C VAL A 9 10.86 -15.16 8.56
N GLU A 10 10.83 -13.85 8.31
CA GLU A 10 10.57 -12.85 9.34
C GLU A 10 9.14 -12.94 9.88
N LYS A 11 8.15 -13.12 9.01
CA LYS A 11 6.74 -13.35 9.40
C LYS A 11 6.60 -14.63 10.24
N ARG A 12 7.31 -15.72 9.88
CA ARG A 12 7.31 -16.96 10.65
C ARG A 12 7.94 -16.76 12.03
N ARG A 13 9.09 -16.07 12.11
CA ARG A 13 9.75 -15.74 13.39
C ARG A 13 8.88 -14.85 14.28
N LEU A 14 8.16 -13.91 13.71
CA LEU A 14 7.21 -13.06 14.44
C LEU A 14 6.03 -13.89 14.98
N GLN A 15 5.48 -14.79 14.17
CA GLN A 15 4.41 -15.70 14.58
C GLN A 15 4.86 -16.69 15.67
N GLU A 16 6.08 -17.17 15.60
CA GLU A 16 6.63 -18.10 16.61
C GLU A 16 6.87 -17.41 17.95
N ARG A 17 7.27 -16.13 17.94
CA ARG A 17 7.52 -15.34 19.15
C ARG A 17 6.25 -14.89 19.88
N LEU A 18 5.11 -14.90 19.23
CA LEU A 18 3.85 -14.53 19.84
C LEU A 18 3.42 -15.63 20.85
N SER A 19 3.17 -15.24 22.09
CA SER A 19 2.63 -16.14 23.11
C SER A 19 1.30 -16.74 22.64
N LEU A 20 0.98 -17.94 23.14
CA LEU A 20 -0.27 -18.64 22.79
C LEU A 20 -1.52 -17.76 23.03
N GLY A 21 -1.49 -16.95 24.10
CA GLY A 21 -2.55 -15.99 24.41
C GLY A 21 -2.70 -14.89 23.36
N LEU A 22 -1.57 -14.39 22.84
CA LEU A 22 -1.59 -13.37 21.77
C LEU A 22 -2.07 -13.95 20.44
N LYS A 23 -1.73 -15.21 20.14
CA LYS A 23 -2.24 -15.94 18.97
C LYS A 23 -3.75 -16.17 19.07
N PHE A 24 -4.23 -16.53 20.27
CA PHE A 24 -5.67 -16.69 20.52
C PHE A 24 -6.43 -15.35 20.40
N LEU A 25 -5.90 -14.29 21.01
CA LEU A 25 -6.47 -12.93 20.88
C LEU A 25 -6.43 -12.42 19.43
N GLY A 26 -5.33 -12.69 18.71
CA GLY A 26 -5.23 -12.39 17.28
C GLY A 26 -6.28 -13.16 16.46
N GLY A 27 -6.47 -14.45 16.73
CA GLY A 27 -7.49 -15.28 16.11
C GLY A 27 -8.91 -14.80 16.42
N LEU A 28 -9.18 -14.41 17.66
CA LEU A 28 -10.46 -13.85 18.08
C LEU A 28 -10.71 -12.50 17.38
N TYR A 29 -9.70 -11.64 17.34
CA TYR A 29 -9.77 -10.36 16.64
C TYR A 29 -10.06 -10.55 15.15
N THR A 30 -9.33 -11.44 14.49
CA THR A 30 -9.46 -11.65 13.04
C THR A 30 -10.79 -12.27 12.62
N ASN A 31 -11.34 -13.16 13.44
CA ASN A 31 -12.55 -13.92 13.06
C ASN A 31 -13.84 -13.33 13.63
N LEU A 32 -13.78 -12.65 14.77
CA LEU A 32 -14.96 -12.13 15.45
C LEU A 32 -15.07 -10.60 15.35
N PHE A 33 -13.95 -9.87 15.52
CA PHE A 33 -14.00 -8.41 15.58
C PHE A 33 -13.72 -7.75 14.22
N PHE A 34 -12.72 -8.19 13.49
CA PHE A 34 -12.30 -7.56 12.24
C PHE A 34 -13.44 -7.45 11.19
N PRO A 35 -14.31 -8.45 11.01
CA PRO A 35 -15.43 -8.34 10.07
C PRO A 35 -16.52 -7.36 10.49
N TYR A 36 -16.64 -7.07 11.80
CA TYR A 36 -17.77 -6.35 12.39
C TYR A 36 -17.39 -5.02 13.05
N MET A 37 -16.15 -4.86 13.49
CA MET A 37 -15.67 -3.65 14.13
C MET A 37 -14.66 -2.92 13.24
N SER A 38 -15.05 -1.75 12.75
CA SER A 38 -14.14 -0.85 12.08
C SER A 38 -13.37 0.00 13.12
N LEU A 39 -12.19 0.50 12.72
CA LEU A 39 -11.43 1.48 13.50
C LEU A 39 -12.29 2.73 13.79
N GLY A 40 -13.12 3.15 12.84
CA GLY A 40 -14.05 4.25 12.99
C GLY A 40 -15.06 4.02 14.13
N ASN A 41 -15.51 2.79 14.36
CA ASN A 41 -16.39 2.50 15.51
C ASN A 41 -15.70 2.76 16.84
N ILE A 42 -14.41 2.43 16.97
CA ILE A 42 -13.61 2.71 18.18
C ILE A 42 -13.49 4.22 18.38
N ILE A 43 -13.21 4.98 17.33
CA ILE A 43 -13.09 6.43 17.37
C ILE A 43 -14.39 7.08 17.82
N ARG A 44 -15.52 6.63 17.30
CA ARG A 44 -16.85 7.16 17.64
C ARG A 44 -17.31 6.82 19.06
N THR A 45 -16.86 5.70 19.62
CA THR A 45 -17.24 5.30 21.00
C THR A 45 -16.41 5.97 22.09
N ALA A 46 -15.21 6.46 21.77
CA ALA A 46 -14.31 7.10 22.73
C ALA A 46 -13.74 8.44 22.17
N PRO A 47 -14.60 9.46 21.95
CA PRO A 47 -14.20 10.65 21.19
C PRO A 47 -13.07 11.45 21.86
N SER A 48 -13.13 11.70 23.18
CA SER A 48 -12.11 12.48 23.87
C SER A 48 -10.73 11.82 23.85
N TRP A 49 -10.66 10.50 23.98
CA TRP A 49 -9.42 9.74 23.86
C TRP A 49 -8.91 9.76 22.41
N SER A 50 -9.83 9.62 21.46
CA SER A 50 -9.49 9.56 20.05
C SER A 50 -8.92 10.89 19.54
N GLU A 51 -9.43 12.03 19.97
CA GLU A 51 -8.92 13.35 19.57
C GLU A 51 -7.43 13.51 19.96
N VAL A 52 -7.06 13.13 21.19
CA VAL A 52 -5.65 13.13 21.63
C VAL A 52 -4.79 12.21 20.76
N LYS A 53 -5.32 11.02 20.43
CA LYS A 53 -4.58 10.06 19.58
C LYS A 53 -4.38 10.53 18.16
N PHE A 54 -5.27 11.36 17.62
CA PHE A 54 -5.04 11.97 16.31
C PHE A 54 -3.93 13.01 16.33
N LEU A 55 -3.77 13.78 17.41
CA LEU A 55 -2.65 14.69 17.54
C LEU A 55 -1.31 13.93 17.60
N GLU A 56 -1.21 12.91 18.47
CA GLU A 56 -0.03 12.02 18.52
C GLU A 56 0.25 11.35 17.15
N TYR A 57 -0.79 10.99 16.42
CA TYR A 57 -0.65 10.41 15.09
C TYR A 57 -0.03 11.39 14.11
N VAL A 58 -0.55 12.64 14.06
CA VAL A 58 -0.03 13.70 13.17
C VAL A 58 1.43 14.00 13.49
N GLU A 59 1.78 14.17 14.76
CA GLU A 59 3.16 14.43 15.19
C GLU A 59 4.14 13.35 14.73
N ARG A 60 3.72 12.09 14.82
CA ARG A 60 4.57 10.95 14.47
C ARG A 60 4.61 10.64 12.97
N ARG A 61 3.47 10.80 12.28
CA ARG A 61 3.30 10.34 10.90
C ARG A 61 3.44 11.42 9.85
N LEU A 62 3.32 12.68 10.25
CA LEU A 62 3.41 13.85 9.38
C LEU A 62 4.51 14.81 9.88
N PRO A 63 5.76 14.35 10.02
CA PRO A 63 6.85 15.17 10.57
C PRO A 63 7.16 16.39 9.70
N ALA A 64 6.78 16.38 8.43
CA ALA A 64 6.93 17.51 7.53
C ALA A 64 6.06 18.73 7.93
N ILE A 65 4.96 18.51 8.66
CA ILE A 65 4.16 19.58 9.24
C ILE A 65 4.86 20.04 10.53
N THR A 66 5.61 21.13 10.45
CA THR A 66 6.43 21.62 11.58
C THR A 66 5.68 22.60 12.47
N ASP A 67 4.70 23.33 11.93
CA ASP A 67 3.91 24.29 12.68
C ASP A 67 2.93 23.60 13.65
N PRO A 68 2.97 23.90 14.98
CA PRO A 68 2.08 23.30 15.96
C PRO A 68 0.59 23.62 15.73
N GLU A 69 0.27 24.81 15.22
CA GLU A 69 -1.11 25.20 14.94
C GLU A 69 -1.65 24.38 13.77
N GLU A 70 -0.88 24.28 12.69
CA GLU A 70 -1.22 23.45 11.53
C GLU A 70 -1.41 21.99 11.92
N ARG A 71 -0.52 21.42 12.76
CA ARG A 71 -0.67 20.05 13.30
C ARG A 71 -2.00 19.87 14.03
N SER A 72 -2.35 20.83 14.88
CA SER A 72 -3.59 20.77 15.64
C SER A 72 -4.81 20.81 14.72
N VAL A 73 -4.81 21.67 13.71
CA VAL A 73 -5.88 21.79 12.71
C VAL A 73 -6.02 20.48 11.91
N VAL A 74 -4.90 19.91 11.44
CA VAL A 74 -4.89 18.65 10.71
C VAL A 74 -5.38 17.49 11.57
N ALA A 75 -4.93 17.40 12.82
CA ALA A 75 -5.38 16.38 13.76
C ALA A 75 -6.89 16.47 14.00
N LYS A 76 -7.40 17.68 14.22
CA LYS A 76 -8.84 17.93 14.41
C LYS A 76 -9.64 17.58 13.18
N TYR A 77 -9.15 17.92 11.98
CA TYR A 77 -9.78 17.54 10.71
C TYR A 77 -9.89 16.02 10.57
N LEU A 78 -8.79 15.30 10.81
CA LEU A 78 -8.76 13.84 10.73
C LEU A 78 -9.70 13.20 11.76
N PHE A 79 -9.72 13.72 12.98
CA PHE A 79 -10.63 13.25 14.03
C PHE A 79 -12.10 13.46 13.63
N LEU A 80 -12.48 14.68 13.22
CA LEU A 80 -13.85 15.00 12.83
C LEU A 80 -14.31 14.16 11.64
N ASN A 81 -13.46 14.02 10.61
CA ASN A 81 -13.75 13.19 9.46
C ASN A 81 -13.94 11.71 9.83
N SER A 82 -13.12 11.18 10.74
CA SER A 82 -13.19 9.80 11.21
C SER A 82 -14.39 9.56 12.17
N SER A 83 -14.93 10.63 12.76
CA SER A 83 -16.10 10.60 13.64
C SER A 83 -17.42 10.60 12.88
N LEU A 84 -17.41 10.87 11.58
CA LEU A 84 -18.62 10.80 10.75
C LEU A 84 -19.17 9.37 10.70
N PRO A 85 -20.46 9.19 10.36
CA PRO A 85 -21.06 7.87 10.18
C PRO A 85 -20.23 7.01 9.25
N GLY A 86 -20.01 5.75 9.64
CA GLY A 86 -19.20 4.81 8.87
C GLY A 86 -19.75 4.58 7.47
N SER A 87 -18.86 4.55 6.49
CA SER A 87 -19.20 4.29 5.08
C SER A 87 -18.22 3.30 4.46
N GLY A 88 -17.23 3.77 3.73
CA GLY A 88 -16.22 2.93 3.05
C GLY A 88 -15.42 2.01 3.97
N GLU A 89 -15.24 2.37 5.24
CA GLU A 89 -14.52 1.56 6.22
C GLU A 89 -15.12 0.15 6.41
N HIS A 90 -16.43 0.01 6.27
CA HIS A 90 -17.11 -1.29 6.35
C HIS A 90 -16.76 -2.23 5.19
N CYS A 91 -16.24 -1.68 4.09
CA CYS A 91 -15.78 -2.46 2.95
C CYS A 91 -14.36 -2.99 3.13
N LEU A 92 -13.56 -2.46 4.06
CA LEU A 92 -12.15 -2.85 4.23
C LEU A 92 -12.00 -4.36 4.45
N SER A 93 -12.84 -4.97 5.29
CA SER A 93 -12.82 -6.42 5.52
C SER A 93 -13.19 -7.26 4.29
N ARG A 94 -13.82 -6.66 3.26
CA ARG A 94 -14.11 -7.33 1.99
C ARG A 94 -12.90 -7.37 1.07
N PHE A 95 -12.07 -6.36 1.11
CA PHE A 95 -10.89 -6.21 0.23
C PHE A 95 -9.59 -6.65 0.89
N LEU A 96 -9.50 -6.52 2.21
CA LEU A 96 -8.28 -6.80 2.97
C LEU A 96 -8.49 -8.00 3.90
N THR A 97 -7.41 -8.72 4.14
CA THR A 97 -7.24 -9.62 5.27
C THR A 97 -6.75 -8.81 6.49
N PRO A 98 -6.74 -9.38 7.68
CA PRO A 98 -5.99 -8.81 8.81
C PRO A 98 -4.56 -8.48 8.40
N TYR A 99 -4.02 -7.38 8.96
CA TYR A 99 -2.70 -6.81 8.60
C TYR A 99 -2.63 -6.14 7.22
N ALA A 100 -3.79 -5.74 6.66
CA ALA A 100 -3.90 -4.96 5.43
C ALA A 100 -3.41 -5.65 4.14
N PHE A 101 -3.30 -6.98 4.13
CA PHE A 101 -3.01 -7.70 2.89
C PHE A 101 -4.25 -7.75 1.98
N GLY A 102 -4.06 -7.44 0.72
CA GLY A 102 -5.13 -7.51 -0.27
C GLY A 102 -5.59 -8.94 -0.52
N LYS A 103 -6.90 -9.23 -0.42
CA LYS A 103 -7.48 -10.54 -0.79
C LYS A 103 -7.33 -10.83 -2.28
N SER A 104 -7.28 -9.78 -3.09
CA SER A 104 -6.99 -9.84 -4.52
C SER A 104 -5.90 -8.82 -4.82
N PRO A 105 -4.62 -9.20 -4.70
CA PRO A 105 -3.50 -8.28 -4.83
C PRO A 105 -3.49 -7.54 -6.17
N THR A 106 -3.20 -6.25 -6.14
CA THR A 106 -3.10 -5.39 -7.33
C THR A 106 -2.04 -5.90 -8.29
N GLU A 107 -1.00 -6.56 -7.78
CA GLU A 107 0.06 -7.17 -8.56
C GLU A 107 -0.45 -8.11 -9.67
N PHE A 108 -1.52 -8.87 -9.41
CA PHE A 108 -2.12 -9.78 -10.41
C PHE A 108 -3.15 -9.10 -11.30
N ARG A 109 -3.67 -7.96 -10.88
CA ARG A 109 -4.73 -7.22 -11.58
C ARG A 109 -4.18 -6.14 -12.48
N ALA A 110 -3.15 -5.42 -12.06
CA ALA A 110 -2.59 -4.30 -12.80
C ALA A 110 -2.15 -4.67 -14.24
N PRO A 111 -1.49 -5.83 -14.50
CA PRO A 111 -1.12 -6.22 -15.85
C PRO A 111 -2.32 -6.54 -16.78
N ARG A 112 -3.53 -6.64 -16.22
CA ARG A 112 -4.77 -6.94 -16.98
C ARG A 112 -5.64 -5.69 -17.22
N LEU A 113 -5.19 -4.53 -16.79
CA LEU A 113 -5.91 -3.27 -17.00
C LEU A 113 -5.91 -2.92 -18.49
N ARG A 114 -7.03 -2.43 -18.97
CA ARG A 114 -7.19 -1.94 -20.36
C ARG A 114 -6.82 -0.45 -20.42
N ILE A 115 -5.57 -0.13 -20.12
CA ILE A 115 -4.99 1.22 -20.16
C ILE A 115 -3.65 1.15 -20.87
N GLN A 116 -3.15 2.28 -21.33
CA GLN A 116 -1.88 2.31 -22.06
C GLN A 116 -0.68 2.19 -21.11
N HIS A 117 -0.76 2.83 -19.95
CA HIS A 117 0.35 2.91 -19.02
C HIS A 117 -0.11 2.97 -17.55
N VAL A 118 0.66 2.39 -16.65
CA VAL A 118 0.49 2.50 -15.21
C VAL A 118 1.81 2.91 -14.56
N SER A 119 1.77 3.93 -13.72
CA SER A 119 2.94 4.38 -12.96
C SER A 119 2.72 4.12 -11.47
N PHE A 120 3.74 3.56 -10.82
CA PHE A 120 3.79 3.34 -9.39
C PHE A 120 4.78 4.32 -8.77
N LEU A 121 4.37 5.03 -7.73
CA LEU A 121 5.18 6.00 -7.01
C LEU A 121 5.34 5.54 -5.57
N TYR A 122 6.58 5.39 -5.11
CA TYR A 122 6.95 4.99 -3.76
C TYR A 122 7.85 6.04 -3.12
N GLY A 123 7.79 6.17 -1.81
CA GLY A 123 8.80 6.90 -1.05
C GLY A 123 10.05 6.05 -0.84
N GLU A 124 11.20 6.69 -0.66
CA GLU A 124 12.46 6.00 -0.37
C GLU A 124 12.40 5.23 0.97
N ARG A 125 11.61 5.75 1.93
CA ARG A 125 11.38 5.16 3.25
C ARG A 125 9.95 4.64 3.40
N ASP A 126 9.33 4.21 2.30
CA ASP A 126 7.98 3.64 2.33
C ASP A 126 8.00 2.28 3.03
N TRP A 127 6.96 2.02 3.84
CA TRP A 127 6.76 0.71 4.46
C TRP A 127 6.16 -0.32 3.50
N MET A 128 5.65 0.12 2.35
CA MET A 128 5.12 -0.76 1.31
C MET A 128 6.26 -1.34 0.47
N ASP A 129 6.14 -2.63 0.16
CA ASP A 129 7.12 -3.33 -0.66
C ASP A 129 7.08 -2.89 -2.12
N VAL A 130 8.11 -2.18 -2.56
CA VAL A 130 8.28 -1.73 -3.94
C VAL A 130 8.44 -2.90 -4.93
N ASN A 131 8.92 -4.06 -4.45
CA ASN A 131 9.11 -5.23 -5.31
C ASN A 131 7.81 -5.72 -5.94
N GLY A 132 6.67 -5.51 -5.29
CA GLY A 132 5.35 -5.79 -5.89
C GLY A 132 5.13 -5.01 -7.19
N ALA A 133 5.48 -3.73 -7.23
CA ALA A 133 5.38 -2.91 -8.44
C ALA A 133 6.42 -3.29 -9.50
N LEU A 134 7.64 -3.65 -9.10
CA LEU A 134 8.67 -4.14 -10.02
C LEU A 134 8.26 -5.46 -10.68
N ARG A 135 7.61 -6.37 -9.94
CA ARG A 135 7.02 -7.58 -10.53
C ARG A 135 5.88 -7.28 -11.51
N VAL A 136 5.05 -6.25 -11.23
CA VAL A 136 4.04 -5.78 -12.21
C VAL A 136 4.71 -5.27 -13.47
N GLN A 137 5.76 -4.44 -13.34
CA GLN A 137 6.51 -3.92 -14.48
C GLN A 137 7.07 -5.06 -15.34
N ALA A 138 7.75 -6.03 -14.73
CA ALA A 138 8.29 -7.19 -15.44
C ALA A 138 7.20 -7.99 -16.18
N ARG A 139 6.03 -8.17 -15.56
CA ARG A 139 4.88 -8.85 -16.20
C ARG A 139 4.27 -8.05 -17.35
N CYS A 140 4.28 -6.73 -17.26
CA CYS A 140 3.82 -5.86 -18.34
C CYS A 140 4.78 -5.86 -19.54
N GLU A 141 6.08 -6.05 -19.31
CA GLU A 141 7.11 -6.15 -20.33
C GLU A 141 7.07 -7.51 -21.08
N ASP A 142 6.52 -8.55 -20.45
CA ASP A 142 6.33 -9.87 -21.07
C ASP A 142 5.19 -9.83 -22.10
N LYS A 143 5.54 -9.65 -23.37
CA LYS A 143 4.60 -9.57 -24.50
C LYS A 143 4.04 -10.92 -24.93
N SER A 144 4.48 -12.04 -24.35
CA SER A 144 4.00 -13.39 -24.71
C SER A 144 2.52 -13.60 -24.36
N SER A 145 1.98 -12.81 -23.45
CA SER A 145 0.62 -12.97 -22.88
C SER A 145 -0.42 -11.98 -23.43
N GLY A 146 -0.17 -11.35 -24.57
CA GLY A 146 -1.12 -10.45 -25.23
C GLY A 146 -0.90 -8.96 -24.92
N ASP A 147 -1.91 -8.14 -25.24
CA ASP A 147 -1.86 -6.69 -25.07
C ASP A 147 -1.94 -6.32 -23.59
N ARG A 148 -0.84 -5.79 -23.05
CA ARG A 148 -0.70 -5.38 -21.66
C ARG A 148 -0.28 -3.91 -21.58
N PRO A 149 -0.67 -3.19 -20.52
CA PRO A 149 -0.20 -1.84 -20.29
C PRO A 149 1.32 -1.84 -20.12
N SER A 150 1.98 -0.75 -20.48
CA SER A 150 3.34 -0.51 -20.00
C SER A 150 3.31 -0.10 -18.52
N ALA A 151 4.39 -0.35 -17.78
CA ALA A 151 4.47 0.02 -16.37
C ALA A 151 5.79 0.72 -16.06
N SER A 152 5.74 1.70 -15.16
CA SER A 152 6.94 2.38 -14.63
C SER A 152 6.87 2.48 -13.12
N VAL A 153 8.02 2.38 -12.46
CA VAL A 153 8.15 2.51 -11.02
C VAL A 153 9.09 3.66 -10.71
N TYR A 154 8.64 4.59 -9.88
CA TYR A 154 9.41 5.75 -9.45
C TYR A 154 9.54 5.78 -7.94
N GLN A 155 10.71 6.14 -7.45
CA GLN A 155 11.00 6.33 -6.05
C GLN A 155 11.31 7.81 -5.76
N VAL A 156 10.53 8.40 -4.87
CA VAL A 156 10.71 9.78 -4.41
C VAL A 156 11.67 9.78 -3.23
N VAL A 157 12.79 10.48 -3.37
CA VAL A 157 13.83 10.59 -2.34
C VAL A 157 13.30 11.34 -1.12
N ASP A 158 13.82 11.01 0.05
CA ASP A 158 13.45 11.64 1.32
C ASP A 158 11.96 11.66 1.65
N ALA A 159 11.19 10.74 1.07
CA ALA A 159 9.77 10.57 1.35
C ALA A 159 9.47 9.21 1.98
N GLY A 160 8.50 9.18 2.88
CA GLY A 160 7.84 7.98 3.37
C GLY A 160 6.58 7.67 2.54
N HIS A 161 5.58 7.06 3.19
CA HIS A 161 4.35 6.64 2.52
C HIS A 161 3.48 7.82 2.02
N LEU A 162 3.54 8.96 2.69
CA LEU A 162 2.81 10.17 2.33
C LEU A 162 3.69 11.12 1.50
N LEU A 163 4.07 10.69 0.32
CA LEU A 163 4.99 11.38 -0.57
C LEU A 163 4.67 12.87 -0.77
N MET A 164 3.38 13.18 -0.95
CA MET A 164 2.89 14.54 -1.19
C MET A 164 3.05 15.46 0.03
N VAL A 165 3.22 14.90 1.22
CA VAL A 165 3.45 15.65 2.47
C VAL A 165 4.94 15.70 2.78
N ASP A 166 5.63 14.56 2.68
CA ASP A 166 7.03 14.43 3.06
C ASP A 166 7.97 15.17 2.10
N ASN A 167 7.70 15.03 0.79
CA ASN A 167 8.47 15.69 -0.27
C ASN A 167 7.57 16.02 -1.47
N TRP A 168 6.77 17.08 -1.33
CA TRP A 168 5.83 17.48 -2.37
C TRP A 168 6.50 17.86 -3.70
N GLN A 169 7.72 18.40 -3.67
CA GLN A 169 8.46 18.76 -4.88
C GLN A 169 8.89 17.52 -5.66
N GLY A 170 9.48 16.55 -4.97
CA GLY A 170 9.86 15.27 -5.56
C GLY A 170 8.64 14.49 -6.05
N PHE A 171 7.52 14.54 -5.30
CA PHE A 171 6.26 13.94 -5.72
C PHE A 171 5.71 14.57 -7.00
N ASN A 172 5.68 15.92 -7.09
CA ASN A 172 5.24 16.63 -8.30
C ASN A 172 6.12 16.28 -9.51
N ASN A 173 7.44 16.19 -9.33
CA ASN A 173 8.35 15.77 -10.37
C ASN A 173 8.06 14.33 -10.83
N ALA A 174 7.76 13.44 -9.89
CA ALA A 174 7.36 12.06 -10.20
C ALA A 174 6.05 12.01 -11.00
N MET A 175 5.08 12.85 -10.67
CA MET A 175 3.80 12.95 -11.41
C MET A 175 4.02 13.43 -12.84
N VAL A 176 4.88 14.43 -13.06
CA VAL A 176 5.22 14.92 -14.39
C VAL A 176 5.87 13.83 -15.24
N LEU A 177 6.86 13.12 -14.69
CA LEU A 177 7.50 11.99 -15.36
C LEU A 177 6.51 10.83 -15.62
N ALA A 178 5.63 10.53 -14.67
CA ALA A 178 4.59 9.51 -14.81
C ALA A 178 3.60 9.86 -15.94
N ALA A 179 3.35 11.14 -16.17
CA ALA A 179 2.55 11.63 -17.31
C ALA A 179 3.31 11.62 -18.64
N GLY A 180 4.57 11.20 -18.68
CA GLY A 180 5.41 11.20 -19.88
C GLY A 180 5.85 12.60 -20.32
N LEU A 181 5.81 13.57 -19.42
CA LEU A 181 6.20 14.97 -19.70
C LEU A 181 7.66 15.22 -19.27
N PRO A 182 8.38 16.10 -19.97
CA PRO A 182 9.72 16.50 -19.58
C PRO A 182 9.73 17.34 -18.30
N LEU A 183 10.77 17.21 -17.50
CA LEU A 183 11.00 18.04 -16.32
C LEU A 183 11.66 19.35 -16.77
N GLU A 184 10.84 20.34 -17.14
CA GLU A 184 11.32 21.67 -17.49
C GLU A 184 11.17 22.62 -16.30
N ASN A 185 12.26 23.24 -15.85
CA ASN A 185 12.29 24.23 -14.76
C ASN A 185 11.69 23.75 -13.41
N GLN A 186 11.63 22.46 -13.18
CA GLN A 186 11.10 21.91 -11.93
C GLN A 186 12.11 22.08 -10.79
N LYS A 187 11.59 22.53 -9.64
CA LYS A 187 12.37 22.61 -8.40
C LYS A 187 12.26 21.28 -7.64
N GLY A 188 13.30 20.97 -6.87
CA GLY A 188 13.32 19.78 -6.01
C GLY A 188 13.99 18.58 -6.65
N PRO A 189 14.08 17.47 -5.88
CA PRO A 189 14.80 16.29 -6.32
C PRO A 189 14.10 15.57 -7.46
N ILE A 190 14.91 15.00 -8.36
CA ILE A 190 14.42 14.15 -9.43
C ILE A 190 14.18 12.75 -8.86
N PRO A 191 12.97 12.16 -9.02
CA PRO A 191 12.70 10.82 -8.58
C PRO A 191 13.53 9.78 -9.33
N ARG A 192 13.92 8.73 -8.65
CA ARG A 192 14.65 7.61 -9.26
C ARG A 192 13.67 6.72 -10.01
N LYS A 193 13.92 6.47 -11.27
CA LYS A 193 13.20 5.42 -12.02
C LYS A 193 13.82 4.08 -11.65
N LEU A 194 13.02 3.16 -11.16
CA LEU A 194 13.45 1.81 -10.80
C LEU A 194 13.17 0.86 -11.97
N SER A 195 13.98 -0.18 -12.08
CA SER A 195 13.82 -1.26 -13.04
C SER A 195 13.98 -2.60 -12.32
N PRO A 196 13.32 -3.66 -12.76
CA PRO A 196 13.55 -5.00 -12.21
C PRO A 196 15.01 -5.40 -12.36
N GLU A 197 15.63 -5.87 -11.30
CA GLU A 197 17.02 -6.35 -11.34
C GLU A 197 17.13 -7.72 -12.02
N LEU A 198 16.03 -8.48 -12.07
CA LEU A 198 15.94 -9.81 -12.67
C LEU A 198 15.18 -9.76 -13.99
N PRO A 199 15.54 -10.63 -14.96
CA PRO A 199 14.80 -10.73 -16.20
C PRO A 199 13.35 -11.16 -15.94
N PRO A 200 12.38 -10.69 -16.75
CA PRO A 200 10.94 -10.90 -16.56
C PRO A 200 10.53 -12.36 -16.38
N ASN A 201 11.18 -13.28 -17.08
CA ASN A 201 10.94 -14.71 -17.02
C ASN A 201 11.27 -15.34 -15.66
N VAL A 202 12.27 -14.81 -14.93
CA VAL A 202 12.65 -15.31 -13.61
C VAL A 202 11.63 -14.86 -12.57
N LEU A 203 11.21 -13.59 -12.63
CA LEU A 203 10.18 -13.04 -11.75
C LEU A 203 8.79 -13.68 -11.98
N ALA A 204 8.45 -14.05 -13.21
CA ALA A 204 7.20 -14.75 -13.52
C ALA A 204 7.17 -16.16 -12.94
N ASN A 205 8.28 -16.90 -13.04
CA ASN A 205 8.37 -18.29 -12.58
C ASN A 205 8.34 -18.43 -11.05
N GLU A 206 8.87 -17.46 -10.30
CA GLU A 206 8.79 -17.48 -8.82
C GLU A 206 7.36 -17.40 -8.29
N LEU A 207 6.46 -16.79 -9.04
CA LEU A 207 5.06 -16.59 -8.64
C LEU A 207 4.16 -17.77 -8.97
N ASP A 208 4.43 -18.51 -10.02
CA ASP A 208 3.73 -19.76 -10.34
C ASP A 208 4.04 -20.85 -9.30
N THR A 209 5.21 -20.79 -8.66
CA THR A 209 5.61 -21.72 -7.59
C THR A 209 4.96 -21.41 -6.23
N MET A 210 4.41 -20.22 -6.03
CA MET A 210 3.71 -19.85 -4.79
C MET A 210 2.28 -20.39 -4.67
N GLY A 211 1.79 -21.16 -5.66
CA GLY A 211 0.52 -21.88 -5.58
C GLY A 211 -0.73 -21.00 -5.48
N VAL A 212 -0.62 -19.70 -5.80
CA VAL A 212 -1.75 -18.79 -5.84
C VAL A 212 -2.51 -19.01 -7.14
N ARG A 213 -3.43 -19.97 -7.14
CA ARG A 213 -4.36 -20.13 -8.26
C ARG A 213 -5.18 -18.85 -8.43
N PRO A 214 -5.32 -18.32 -9.64
CA PRO A 214 -6.25 -17.24 -9.90
C PRO A 214 -7.66 -17.72 -9.51
N VAL A 215 -8.33 -16.97 -8.64
CA VAL A 215 -9.75 -17.19 -8.37
C VAL A 215 -10.46 -17.04 -9.71
N GLN A 216 -11.00 -18.14 -10.23
CA GLN A 216 -11.86 -18.10 -11.41
C GLN A 216 -13.00 -17.13 -11.10
N SER A 217 -13.10 -16.08 -11.88
CA SER A 217 -14.25 -15.18 -11.85
C SER A 217 -15.48 -16.00 -12.19
N GLN A 218 -16.27 -16.37 -11.18
CA GLN A 218 -17.64 -16.76 -11.44
C GLN A 218 -18.33 -15.56 -12.05
N ALA A 219 -18.69 -15.69 -13.32
CA ALA A 219 -19.55 -14.75 -14.00
C ALA A 219 -20.83 -14.62 -13.16
N ILE A 220 -21.06 -13.41 -12.65
CA ILE A 220 -22.38 -13.05 -12.13
C ILE A 220 -23.25 -12.96 -13.37
N ALA A 221 -24.04 -14.02 -13.60
CA ALA A 221 -25.13 -13.96 -14.56
C ALA A 221 -26.16 -12.95 -14.04
N ALA A 222 -26.66 -12.13 -14.96
CA ALA A 222 -27.58 -11.03 -14.79
C ALA A 222 -28.87 -11.38 -14.02
#